data_7f9aea3ce005d3ea7f73b8417b9d110b
#
_entry.id   7f9aea3ce005d3ea7f73b8417b9d110b
#
_cell.length_a   1.000
_cell.length_b   1.000
_cell.length_c   1.000
_cell.angle_alpha   90.00
_cell.angle_beta   90.00
_cell.angle_gamma   90.00
#
_symmetry.space_group_name_H-M   'P 1'
#
loop_
_entity.id
_entity.type
_entity.pdbx_description
1 polymer ?
#
loop_
_entity_poly.entity_id
_entity_poly.type
_entity_poly.pdbx_seq_one_letter_code
_entity_poly.pdbx_strand_id
1 'polypeptide(L)'
;MVKLESKLVTKRNKIGILGGSFDPAHKGHLTISKEAIKRFKLRNVIWAITKKNPFKKKTHTSLNNRIKHCKKIIGSSKLIKVKFYEDTIKSNKTFDLINHISKNKKNKIYFIMGADNLIKFHKWYKWKLISQKCKIIVFDRHGYKKKSLNSTTYKRLNRENLKFIEFEKVNISSSQLRKI
;
A
#
# COMPACT_ATOMS: atom_id res chain seq x y z
N MET A 1 36.33 13.79 32.31
CA MET A 1 36.07 12.84 31.18
C MET A 1 34.58 12.72 30.97
N VAL A 2 34.05 13.39 29.95
CA VAL A 2 32.63 13.33 29.59
C VAL A 2 32.45 12.14 28.62
N LYS A 3 31.74 11.09 29.08
CA LYS A 3 31.36 9.99 28.21
C LYS A 3 30.32 10.48 27.20
N LEU A 4 30.73 10.65 25.96
CA LEU A 4 29.79 10.76 24.81
C LEU A 4 29.07 9.42 24.63
N GLU A 5 27.86 9.30 25.18
CA GLU A 5 26.93 8.23 24.78
C GLU A 5 26.49 8.49 23.33
N SER A 6 27.13 7.79 22.42
CA SER A 6 26.64 7.71 21.02
C SER A 6 25.26 7.02 21.03
N LYS A 7 24.18 7.81 20.97
CA LYS A 7 22.83 7.30 20.69
C LYS A 7 22.91 6.56 19.39
N LEU A 8 22.99 5.23 19.43
CA LEU A 8 22.77 4.34 18.30
C LEU A 8 21.37 4.61 17.75
N VAL A 9 21.29 5.47 16.73
CA VAL A 9 20.08 5.68 15.97
C VAL A 9 19.78 4.36 15.23
N THR A 10 19.00 3.49 15.85
CA THR A 10 18.58 2.23 15.23
C THR A 10 17.85 2.55 13.95
N LYS A 11 18.50 2.25 12.83
CA LYS A 11 17.98 2.49 11.47
C LYS A 11 16.61 1.82 11.31
N ARG A 12 15.54 2.61 11.32
CA ARG A 12 14.17 2.09 11.22
C ARG A 12 13.97 1.38 9.88
N ASN A 13 13.37 0.19 9.93
CA ASN A 13 13.01 -0.56 8.73
C ASN A 13 11.88 0.16 7.99
N LYS A 14 12.14 0.68 6.80
CA LYS A 14 11.12 1.27 5.94
C LYS A 14 10.38 0.16 5.21
N ILE A 15 9.10 -0.05 5.55
CA ILE A 15 8.27 -1.12 4.98
C ILE A 15 7.14 -0.49 4.19
N GLY A 16 7.02 -0.88 2.91
CA GLY A 16 5.87 -0.55 2.08
C GLY A 16 4.72 -1.54 2.31
N ILE A 17 3.49 -1.06 2.31
CA ILE A 17 2.27 -1.88 2.30
C ILE A 17 1.45 -1.48 1.10
N LEU A 18 1.21 -2.41 0.19
CA LEU A 18 0.26 -2.29 -0.91
C LEU A 18 -0.93 -3.20 -0.62
N GLY A 19 -2.06 -2.61 -0.24
CA GLY A 19 -3.29 -3.34 0.07
C GLY A 19 -4.17 -3.50 -1.16
N GLY A 20 -4.84 -4.65 -1.29
CA GLY A 20 -5.77 -4.88 -2.37
C GLY A 20 -6.35 -6.28 -2.44
N SER A 21 -7.41 -6.44 -3.24
CA SER A 21 -7.95 -7.78 -3.55
C SER A 21 -7.04 -8.56 -4.49
N PHE A 22 -6.22 -7.87 -5.30
CA PHE A 22 -5.37 -8.47 -6.33
C PHE A 22 -6.12 -9.50 -7.21
N ASP A 23 -7.22 -9.05 -7.79
CA ASP A 23 -8.17 -9.91 -8.50
C ASP A 23 -8.40 -9.41 -9.94
N PRO A 24 -7.48 -9.72 -10.88
CA PRO A 24 -6.17 -10.30 -10.66
C PRO A 24 -5.08 -9.29 -10.25
N ALA A 25 -3.96 -9.80 -9.73
CA ALA A 25 -2.71 -9.04 -9.68
C ALA A 25 -2.20 -8.80 -11.12
N HIS A 26 -1.44 -7.72 -11.33
CA HIS A 26 -0.92 -7.38 -12.67
C HIS A 26 0.42 -6.63 -12.58
N LYS A 27 1.09 -6.49 -13.72
CA LYS A 27 2.38 -5.80 -13.85
C LYS A 27 2.38 -4.41 -13.20
N GLY A 28 1.24 -3.71 -13.22
CA GLY A 28 1.10 -2.40 -12.56
C GLY A 28 1.37 -2.43 -11.06
N HIS A 29 0.88 -3.44 -10.34
CA HIS A 29 1.17 -3.60 -8.92
C HIS A 29 2.68 -3.84 -8.69
N LEU A 30 3.30 -4.66 -9.54
CA LEU A 30 4.73 -4.94 -9.47
C LEU A 30 5.55 -3.67 -9.71
N THR A 31 5.19 -2.89 -10.74
CA THR A 31 5.91 -1.68 -11.14
C THR A 31 5.86 -0.60 -10.07
N ILE A 32 4.67 -0.28 -9.52
CA ILE A 32 4.56 0.72 -8.43
C ILE A 32 5.28 0.25 -7.16
N SER A 33 5.31 -1.07 -6.90
CA SER A 33 6.07 -1.60 -5.76
C SER A 33 7.57 -1.42 -5.92
N LYS A 34 8.11 -1.75 -7.11
CA LYS A 34 9.53 -1.54 -7.43
C LYS A 34 9.92 -0.05 -7.38
N GLU A 35 9.06 0.82 -7.90
CA GLU A 35 9.28 2.25 -7.89
C GLU A 35 9.26 2.82 -6.47
N ALA A 36 8.32 2.38 -5.63
CA ALA A 36 8.27 2.76 -4.23
C ALA A 36 9.55 2.31 -3.48
N ILE A 37 10.00 1.08 -3.70
CA ILE A 37 11.26 0.57 -3.12
C ILE A 37 12.42 1.48 -3.49
N LYS A 38 12.57 1.81 -4.77
CA LYS A 38 13.66 2.63 -5.29
C LYS A 38 13.62 4.05 -4.71
N ARG A 39 12.49 4.76 -4.85
CA ARG A 39 12.38 6.18 -4.47
C ARG A 39 12.46 6.42 -2.97
N PHE A 40 11.86 5.54 -2.17
CA PHE A 40 11.78 5.72 -0.72
C PHE A 40 12.80 4.88 0.05
N LYS A 41 13.66 4.12 -0.65
CA LYS A 41 14.65 3.21 -0.07
C LYS A 41 13.98 2.26 0.92
N LEU A 42 12.87 1.63 0.49
CA LEU A 42 12.14 0.68 1.32
C LEU A 42 12.93 -0.63 1.41
N ARG A 43 12.94 -1.23 2.60
CA ARG A 43 13.52 -2.56 2.81
C ARG A 43 12.78 -3.63 2.01
N ASN A 44 11.45 -3.53 1.99
CA ASN A 44 10.57 -4.42 1.23
C ASN A 44 9.17 -3.80 1.10
N VAL A 45 8.37 -4.37 0.19
CA VAL A 45 6.93 -4.08 0.06
C VAL A 45 6.13 -5.34 0.35
N ILE A 46 5.11 -5.21 1.18
CA ILE A 46 4.15 -6.27 1.48
C ILE A 46 2.91 -6.04 0.62
N TRP A 47 2.58 -7.01 -0.24
CA TRP A 47 1.27 -7.11 -0.86
C TRP A 47 0.31 -7.74 0.13
N ALA A 48 -0.46 -6.91 0.82
CA ALA A 48 -1.44 -7.34 1.81
C ALA A 48 -2.77 -7.64 1.10
N ILE A 49 -3.04 -8.93 0.89
CA ILE A 49 -4.24 -9.38 0.18
C ILE A 49 -5.43 -9.31 1.15
N THR A 50 -6.57 -8.81 0.66
CA THR A 50 -7.85 -8.84 1.40
C THR A 50 -8.80 -9.91 0.84
N LYS A 51 -9.57 -10.57 1.72
CA LYS A 51 -10.62 -11.51 1.29
C LYS A 51 -11.61 -10.80 0.38
N LYS A 52 -12.10 -9.63 0.82
CA LYS A 52 -13.09 -8.84 0.08
C LYS A 52 -12.77 -7.36 0.23
N ASN A 53 -12.68 -6.66 -0.89
CA ASN A 53 -12.62 -5.20 -0.86
C ASN A 53 -14.00 -4.64 -0.47
N PRO A 54 -14.12 -3.85 0.63
CA PRO A 54 -15.42 -3.34 1.10
C PRO A 54 -16.13 -2.45 0.07
N PHE A 55 -15.39 -1.91 -0.91
CA PHE A 55 -15.93 -1.06 -1.99
C PHE A 55 -16.24 -1.82 -3.29
N LYS A 56 -16.15 -3.16 -3.30
CA LYS A 56 -16.45 -4.01 -4.46
C LYS A 56 -17.52 -5.04 -4.11
N LYS A 57 -18.46 -5.27 -5.03
CA LYS A 57 -19.58 -6.21 -4.82
C LYS A 57 -19.12 -7.66 -4.63
N LYS A 58 -18.21 -8.15 -5.48
CA LYS A 58 -17.67 -9.53 -5.42
C LYS A 58 -16.20 -9.59 -5.82
N THR A 59 -15.48 -10.63 -5.38
CA THR A 59 -14.22 -11.09 -5.95
C THR A 59 -14.53 -12.17 -6.99
N HIS A 60 -13.76 -12.21 -8.08
CA HIS A 60 -13.99 -13.16 -9.19
C HIS A 60 -13.29 -14.48 -8.95
N THR A 61 -12.19 -14.46 -8.21
CA THR A 61 -11.39 -15.66 -7.91
C THR A 61 -11.21 -15.87 -6.41
N SER A 62 -10.99 -17.14 -6.02
CA SER A 62 -10.75 -17.52 -4.64
C SER A 62 -9.51 -16.84 -4.07
N LEU A 63 -9.46 -16.66 -2.75
CA LEU A 63 -8.30 -16.08 -2.06
C LEU A 63 -7.01 -16.84 -2.40
N ASN A 64 -7.05 -18.17 -2.36
CA ASN A 64 -5.89 -19.01 -2.64
C ASN A 64 -5.36 -18.82 -4.06
N ASN A 65 -6.25 -18.74 -5.06
CA ASN A 65 -5.86 -18.51 -6.44
C ASN A 65 -5.24 -17.11 -6.61
N ARG A 66 -5.79 -16.10 -5.94
CA ARG A 66 -5.22 -14.74 -5.96
C ARG A 66 -3.84 -14.69 -5.30
N ILE A 67 -3.62 -15.41 -4.21
CA ILE A 67 -2.30 -15.54 -3.56
C ILE A 67 -1.31 -16.24 -4.50
N LYS A 68 -1.70 -17.37 -5.12
CA LYS A 68 -0.85 -18.08 -6.10
C LYS A 68 -0.47 -17.17 -7.27
N HIS A 69 -1.46 -16.45 -7.82
CA HIS A 69 -1.23 -15.52 -8.93
C HIS A 69 -0.31 -14.34 -8.52
N CYS A 70 -0.49 -13.76 -7.34
CA CYS A 70 0.42 -12.74 -6.82
C CYS A 70 1.86 -13.26 -6.74
N LYS A 71 2.06 -14.47 -6.21
CA LYS A 71 3.39 -15.10 -6.13
C LYS A 71 4.00 -15.30 -7.53
N LYS A 72 3.20 -15.71 -8.52
CA LYS A 72 3.64 -15.83 -9.91
C LYS A 72 4.09 -14.47 -10.48
N ILE A 73 3.32 -13.39 -10.24
CA ILE A 73 3.64 -12.05 -10.74
C ILE A 73 4.91 -11.46 -10.11
N ILE A 74 5.14 -11.67 -8.81
CA ILE A 74 6.36 -11.17 -8.16
C ILE A 74 7.60 -12.00 -8.51
N GLY A 75 7.43 -13.25 -8.97
CA GLY A 75 8.52 -14.15 -9.33
C GLY A 75 9.49 -14.38 -8.16
N SER A 76 10.78 -14.35 -8.44
CA SER A 76 11.87 -14.54 -7.47
C SER A 76 12.20 -13.28 -6.63
N SER A 77 11.38 -12.23 -6.67
CA SER A 77 11.67 -10.99 -5.96
C SER A 77 11.75 -11.21 -4.44
N LYS A 78 12.93 -10.98 -3.86
CA LYS A 78 13.15 -10.99 -2.40
C LYS A 78 12.61 -9.75 -1.69
N LEU A 79 12.35 -8.67 -2.45
CA LEU A 79 11.93 -7.37 -1.91
C LEU A 79 10.40 -7.18 -1.86
N ILE A 80 9.62 -8.07 -2.49
CA ILE A 80 8.17 -8.02 -2.46
C ILE A 80 7.64 -9.31 -1.82
N LYS A 81 6.80 -9.17 -0.79
CA LYS A 81 6.26 -10.30 -0.03
C LYS A 81 4.74 -10.32 -0.12
N VAL A 82 4.18 -11.45 -0.51
CA VAL A 82 2.73 -11.66 -0.53
C VAL A 82 2.28 -12.18 0.84
N LYS A 83 1.37 -11.49 1.51
CA LYS A 83 0.89 -11.83 2.85
C LYS A 83 -0.62 -11.66 2.95
N PHE A 84 -1.23 -12.52 3.76
CA PHE A 84 -2.62 -12.43 4.17
C PHE A 84 -2.67 -12.33 5.69
N TYR A 85 -3.31 -11.28 6.22
CA TYR A 85 -3.28 -10.97 7.65
C TYR A 85 -4.66 -11.03 8.32
N GLU A 86 -5.76 -11.01 7.55
CA GLU A 86 -7.10 -10.84 8.11
C GLU A 86 -7.48 -11.89 9.15
N ASP A 87 -7.03 -13.14 8.97
CA ASP A 87 -7.29 -14.21 9.94
C ASP A 87 -6.47 -14.03 11.23
N THR A 88 -5.23 -13.53 11.11
CA THR A 88 -4.36 -13.27 12.26
C THR A 88 -4.84 -12.07 13.09
N ILE A 89 -5.24 -10.99 12.40
CA ILE A 89 -5.65 -9.73 13.07
C ILE A 89 -7.15 -9.69 13.37
N LYS A 90 -7.93 -10.67 12.91
CA LYS A 90 -9.40 -10.74 12.99
C LYS A 90 -10.08 -9.48 12.46
N SER A 91 -9.52 -8.87 11.43
CA SER A 91 -10.02 -7.62 10.82
C SER A 91 -9.60 -7.51 9.36
N ASN A 92 -10.47 -6.90 8.56
CA ASN A 92 -10.19 -6.51 7.16
C ASN A 92 -9.89 -5.00 7.01
N LYS A 93 -9.72 -4.28 8.11
CA LYS A 93 -9.51 -2.84 8.10
C LYS A 93 -8.03 -2.49 7.94
N THR A 94 -7.73 -1.60 7.02
CA THR A 94 -6.34 -1.13 6.78
C THR A 94 -5.71 -0.52 8.04
N PHE A 95 -6.49 0.17 8.86
CA PHE A 95 -6.00 0.72 10.13
C PHE A 95 -5.45 -0.38 11.05
N ASP A 96 -6.17 -1.48 11.19
CA ASP A 96 -5.77 -2.59 12.07
C ASP A 96 -4.55 -3.33 11.52
N LEU A 97 -4.45 -3.48 10.20
CA LEU A 97 -3.26 -4.00 9.53
C LEU A 97 -2.03 -3.13 9.82
N ILE A 98 -2.16 -1.81 9.65
CA ILE A 98 -1.06 -0.87 9.95
C ILE A 98 -0.67 -0.94 11.41
N ASN A 99 -1.63 -0.98 12.34
CA ASN A 99 -1.37 -1.15 13.76
C ASN A 99 -0.61 -2.44 14.05
N HIS A 100 -1.03 -3.55 13.48
CA HIS A 100 -0.37 -4.85 13.66
C HIS A 100 1.11 -4.80 13.23
N ILE A 101 1.39 -4.27 12.04
CA ILE A 101 2.76 -4.19 11.52
C ILE A 101 3.60 -3.16 12.30
N SER A 102 2.96 -2.10 12.81
CA SER A 102 3.60 -1.03 13.62
C SER A 102 3.92 -1.46 15.05
N LYS A 103 3.41 -2.60 15.55
CA LYS A 103 3.79 -3.13 16.89
C LYS A 103 5.31 -3.29 17.02
N ASN A 104 5.99 -3.63 15.93
CA ASN A 104 7.44 -3.53 15.90
C ASN A 104 7.84 -2.05 15.71
N LYS A 105 8.24 -1.39 16.79
CA LYS A 105 8.64 0.02 16.82
C LYS A 105 9.80 0.37 15.88
N LYS A 106 10.57 -0.63 15.42
CA LYS A 106 11.61 -0.46 14.39
C LYS A 106 11.05 -0.24 12.99
N ASN A 107 9.76 -0.49 12.75
CA ASN A 107 9.13 -0.34 11.45
C ASN A 107 8.63 1.10 11.22
N LYS A 108 9.01 1.68 10.09
CA LYS A 108 8.40 2.90 9.54
C LYS A 108 7.56 2.50 8.33
N ILE A 109 6.25 2.71 8.44
CA ILE A 109 5.29 2.25 7.43
C ILE A 109 5.11 3.29 6.34
N TYR A 110 5.07 2.81 5.09
CA TYR A 110 4.73 3.53 3.89
C TYR A 110 3.53 2.83 3.22
N PHE A 111 2.34 3.43 3.30
CA PHE A 111 1.16 2.86 2.68
C PHE A 111 1.07 3.32 1.23
N ILE A 112 1.02 2.35 0.31
CA ILE A 112 1.07 2.59 -1.14
C ILE A 112 -0.34 2.40 -1.71
N MET A 113 -0.81 3.36 -2.50
CA MET A 113 -2.10 3.28 -3.19
C MET A 113 -2.08 3.98 -4.54
N GLY A 114 -3.06 3.67 -5.40
CA GLY A 114 -3.32 4.42 -6.61
C GLY A 114 -4.16 5.67 -6.35
N ALA A 115 -4.09 6.65 -7.25
CA ALA A 115 -4.84 7.90 -7.18
C ALA A 115 -6.38 7.68 -7.11
N ASP A 116 -6.88 6.63 -7.74
CA ASP A 116 -8.29 6.21 -7.67
C ASP A 116 -8.74 5.86 -6.24
N ASN A 117 -7.87 5.25 -5.43
CA ASN A 117 -8.15 4.95 -4.04
C ASN A 117 -8.08 6.19 -3.13
N LEU A 118 -7.20 7.15 -3.43
CA LEU A 118 -7.09 8.39 -2.68
C LEU A 118 -8.42 9.16 -2.64
N ILE A 119 -9.16 9.17 -3.75
CA ILE A 119 -10.46 9.85 -3.87
C ILE A 119 -11.44 9.39 -2.79
N LYS A 120 -11.45 8.09 -2.49
CA LYS A 120 -12.37 7.45 -1.53
C LYS A 120 -11.74 7.17 -0.16
N PHE A 121 -10.47 7.53 0.06
CA PHE A 121 -9.75 7.19 1.27
C PHE A 121 -10.38 7.79 2.53
N HIS A 122 -11.00 8.96 2.44
CA HIS A 122 -11.74 9.59 3.54
C HIS A 122 -12.93 8.75 4.06
N LYS A 123 -13.36 7.73 3.30
CA LYS A 123 -14.40 6.78 3.71
C LYS A 123 -13.84 5.54 4.42
N TRP A 124 -12.52 5.42 4.53
CA TRP A 124 -11.89 4.26 5.17
C TRP A 124 -11.94 4.41 6.70
N TYR A 125 -12.09 3.27 7.37
CA TYR A 125 -12.10 3.24 8.83
C TYR A 125 -10.85 3.91 9.40
N LYS A 126 -11.05 4.90 10.26
CA LYS A 126 -9.98 5.67 10.92
C LYS A 126 -8.94 6.26 9.98
N TRP A 127 -9.34 6.70 8.79
CA TRP A 127 -8.45 7.19 7.74
C TRP A 127 -7.49 8.32 8.18
N LYS A 128 -7.92 9.22 9.07
CA LYS A 128 -7.05 10.27 9.62
C LYS A 128 -5.94 9.66 10.47
N LEU A 129 -6.26 8.66 11.30
CA LEU A 129 -5.28 7.97 12.12
C LEU A 129 -4.29 7.14 11.28
N ILE A 130 -4.73 6.60 10.14
CA ILE A 130 -3.83 5.95 9.17
C ILE A 130 -2.76 6.95 8.72
N SER A 131 -3.14 8.17 8.34
CA SER A 131 -2.21 9.20 7.86
C SER A 131 -1.24 9.72 8.94
N GLN A 132 -1.61 9.60 10.21
CA GLN A 132 -0.73 9.94 11.32
C GLN A 132 0.30 8.84 11.61
N LYS A 133 -0.08 7.57 11.38
CA LYS A 133 0.75 6.40 11.69
C LYS A 133 1.72 6.01 10.58
N CYS A 134 1.47 6.41 9.35
CA CYS A 134 2.31 6.03 8.20
C CYS A 134 2.42 7.15 7.18
N LYS A 135 3.47 7.10 6.35
CA LYS A 135 3.52 7.92 5.14
C LYS A 135 2.67 7.28 4.04
N ILE A 136 1.87 8.08 3.34
CA ILE A 136 1.02 7.65 2.24
C ILE A 136 1.73 8.00 0.93
N ILE A 137 1.95 6.99 0.09
CA ILE A 137 2.51 7.15 -1.26
C ILE A 137 1.36 6.91 -2.24
N VAL A 138 1.03 7.92 -3.02
CA VAL A 138 0.00 7.85 -4.05
C VAL A 138 0.65 7.85 -5.41
N PHE A 139 0.46 6.77 -6.16
CA PHE A 139 0.87 6.73 -7.56
C PHE A 139 -0.25 7.24 -8.44
N ASP A 140 0.10 8.13 -9.37
CA ASP A 140 -0.83 8.61 -10.37
C ASP A 140 -1.37 7.46 -11.21
N ARG A 141 -2.54 7.69 -11.76
CA ARG A 141 -3.21 6.77 -12.64
C ARG A 141 -3.95 7.57 -13.71
N HIS A 142 -3.79 7.18 -14.95
CA HIS A 142 -4.40 7.86 -16.08
C HIS A 142 -5.89 8.20 -15.81
N GLY A 143 -6.26 9.46 -16.02
CA GLY A 143 -7.60 9.99 -15.79
C GLY A 143 -7.99 10.27 -14.33
N TYR A 144 -7.11 9.98 -13.35
CA TYR A 144 -7.45 10.19 -11.93
C TYR A 144 -6.69 11.34 -11.25
N LYS A 145 -5.63 11.90 -11.86
CA LYS A 145 -4.80 12.95 -11.26
C LYS A 145 -5.65 14.14 -10.77
N LYS A 146 -6.36 14.81 -11.67
CA LYS A 146 -7.19 15.99 -11.34
C LYS A 146 -8.23 15.67 -10.27
N LYS A 147 -8.96 14.55 -10.41
CA LYS A 147 -9.98 14.13 -9.44
C LYS A 147 -9.38 13.82 -8.07
N SER A 148 -8.22 13.19 -8.01
CA SER A 148 -7.56 12.82 -6.75
C SER A 148 -6.99 14.03 -6.02
N LEU A 149 -6.35 14.98 -6.73
CA LEU A 149 -5.84 16.22 -6.16
C LEU A 149 -6.94 17.14 -5.66
N ASN A 150 -8.13 17.12 -6.27
CA ASN A 150 -9.31 17.86 -5.82
C ASN A 150 -10.15 17.13 -4.77
N SER A 151 -9.80 15.91 -4.38
CA SER A 151 -10.56 15.10 -3.43
C SER A 151 -10.52 15.66 -2.01
N THR A 152 -11.59 15.39 -1.24
CA THR A 152 -11.66 15.69 0.19
C THR A 152 -10.46 15.14 0.95
N THR A 153 -10.01 13.94 0.60
CA THR A 153 -8.84 13.30 1.20
C THR A 153 -7.59 14.15 1.00
N TYR A 154 -7.29 14.52 -0.26
CA TYR A 154 -6.09 15.27 -0.58
C TYR A 154 -6.06 16.64 0.06
N LYS A 155 -7.21 17.34 0.15
CA LYS A 155 -7.34 18.66 0.78
C LYS A 155 -7.16 18.62 2.30
N ARG A 156 -7.55 17.52 2.95
CA ARG A 156 -7.57 17.39 4.42
C ARG A 156 -6.36 16.64 5.00
N LEU A 157 -5.55 15.98 4.18
CA LEU A 157 -4.35 15.29 4.67
C LEU A 157 -3.17 16.25 4.83
N ASN A 158 -2.38 16.04 5.88
CA ASN A 158 -1.09 16.72 6.04
C ASN A 158 -0.15 16.30 4.90
N ARG A 159 0.36 17.31 4.18
CA ARG A 159 1.26 17.14 3.02
C ARG A 159 2.60 16.48 3.37
N GLU A 160 3.05 16.62 4.60
CA GLU A 160 4.26 15.95 5.06
C GLU A 160 4.14 14.42 5.04
N ASN A 161 2.93 13.92 5.30
CA ASN A 161 2.66 12.49 5.33
C ASN A 161 2.12 11.91 4.02
N LEU A 162 1.86 12.77 3.01
CA LEU A 162 1.37 12.34 1.71
C LEU A 162 2.36 12.75 0.61
N LYS A 163 2.78 11.78 -0.19
CA LYS A 163 3.59 11.99 -1.40
C LYS A 163 2.82 11.52 -2.61
N PHE A 164 2.49 12.44 -3.50
CA PHE A 164 1.88 12.14 -4.80
C PHE A 164 3.00 11.96 -5.83
N ILE A 165 3.00 10.83 -6.52
CA ILE A 165 4.01 10.45 -7.51
C ILE A 165 3.37 10.42 -8.87
N GLU A 166 3.80 11.31 -9.74
CA GLU A 166 3.46 11.26 -11.15
C GLU A 166 4.18 10.07 -11.79
N PHE A 167 3.41 9.21 -12.44
CA PHE A 167 3.95 7.96 -12.94
C PHE A 167 3.21 7.51 -14.20
N GLU A 168 3.81 7.73 -15.34
CA GLU A 168 3.20 7.48 -16.65
C GLU A 168 3.18 5.98 -17.08
N LYS A 169 3.97 5.14 -16.40
CA LYS A 169 4.29 3.78 -16.90
C LYS A 169 3.21 2.72 -16.72
N VAL A 170 2.05 2.99 -16.10
CA VAL A 170 1.07 1.92 -15.81
C VAL A 170 -0.37 2.32 -16.09
N ASN A 171 -0.84 1.98 -17.27
CA ASN A 171 -2.26 2.13 -17.67
C ASN A 171 -3.13 0.89 -17.45
N ILE A 172 -2.72 -0.06 -16.59
CA ILE A 172 -3.43 -1.33 -16.40
C ILE A 172 -4.14 -1.35 -15.05
N SER A 173 -5.41 -1.74 -15.05
CA SER A 173 -6.18 -2.01 -13.83
C SER A 173 -6.72 -3.43 -13.83
N SER A 174 -6.89 -4.01 -12.62
CA SER A 174 -7.57 -5.29 -12.48
C SER A 174 -8.98 -5.29 -13.10
N SER A 175 -9.66 -4.14 -13.11
CA SER A 175 -10.98 -4.01 -13.72
C SER A 175 -10.94 -4.03 -15.25
N GLN A 176 -9.88 -3.51 -15.87
CA GLN A 176 -9.67 -3.60 -17.32
C GLN A 176 -9.32 -5.02 -17.74
N LEU A 177 -8.45 -5.71 -16.98
CA LEU A 177 -8.06 -7.09 -17.28
C LEU A 177 -9.20 -8.10 -17.16
N ARG A 178 -10.26 -7.78 -16.43
CA ARG A 178 -11.47 -8.64 -16.34
C ARG A 178 -12.47 -8.43 -17.46
N LYS A 179 -12.27 -7.45 -18.32
CA LYS A 179 -13.15 -7.17 -19.46
C LYS A 179 -12.63 -7.80 -20.77
N ILE A 180 -11.44 -8.38 -20.74
CA ILE A 180 -10.81 -9.15 -21.80
C ILE A 180 -11.04 -10.64 -21.51
#